data_8ca2156dbc5fc0e78e00a7ca956cb493
#
_entry.id   8ca2156dbc5fc0e78e00a7ca956cb493
#
_cell.length_a   1.000
_cell.length_b   1.000
_cell.length_c   1.000
_cell.angle_alpha   90.00
_cell.angle_beta   90.00
_cell.angle_gamma   90.00
#
_symmetry.space_group_name_H-M   'P 1'
#
loop_
_entity.id
_entity.type
_entity.pdbx_description
1 polymer ?
#
loop_
_entity_poly.entity_id
_entity_poly.type
_entity_poly.pdbx_seq_one_letter_code
_entity_poly.pdbx_strand_id
1 'polypeptide(L)'
;NTVVKRSKLNYAQLYTTYQDSLYTRLNPNTEEALRLKEKQYRDSHNIVRALEINTQRLGNVDKGSREFALVTFERSLLYEWNGEFAKQKKYLILSAISDIQASVKDNASMGILAMILFAEGNVDRAHRYINFSYKDAKFYSSQIRFVYIANSMPLITKAYEQKNAKQKSKLQNSLLFISILASLLL
;
A
#
# COMPACT_ATOMS: atom_id res chain seq x y z
N ASN A 1 -2.46 -51.36 -12.62
CA ASN A 1 -2.60 -50.19 -11.73
C ASN A 1 -1.33 -49.36 -11.78
N THR A 2 -1.18 -48.56 -12.82
CA THR A 2 -0.08 -47.62 -12.96
C THR A 2 -0.50 -46.33 -12.22
N VAL A 3 -0.11 -46.24 -10.97
CA VAL A 3 -0.22 -44.99 -10.20
C VAL A 3 0.79 -44.02 -10.82
N VAL A 4 0.31 -43.08 -11.63
CA VAL A 4 1.11 -41.95 -12.10
C VAL A 4 1.51 -41.16 -10.85
N LYS A 5 2.73 -41.32 -10.37
CA LYS A 5 3.36 -40.46 -9.39
C LYS A 5 3.35 -39.05 -9.99
N ARG A 6 2.38 -38.23 -9.62
CA ARG A 6 2.46 -36.78 -9.84
C ARG A 6 3.72 -36.33 -9.08
N SER A 7 4.82 -36.14 -9.80
CA SER A 7 5.97 -35.44 -9.26
C SER A 7 5.46 -34.12 -8.67
N LYS A 8 5.66 -33.89 -7.38
CA LYS A 8 5.39 -32.58 -6.78
C LYS A 8 6.31 -31.60 -7.50
N LEU A 9 5.76 -30.84 -8.44
CA LEU A 9 6.49 -29.75 -9.09
C LEU A 9 6.99 -28.84 -7.97
N ASN A 10 8.31 -28.67 -7.90
CA ASN A 10 8.90 -27.68 -7.00
C ASN A 10 8.72 -26.30 -7.64
N TYR A 11 7.60 -25.65 -7.34
CA TYR A 11 7.26 -24.34 -7.89
C TYR A 11 8.32 -23.27 -7.61
N ALA A 12 9.01 -23.34 -6.48
CA ALA A 12 10.10 -22.43 -6.16
C ALA A 12 11.28 -22.58 -7.11
N GLN A 13 11.70 -23.83 -7.37
CA GLN A 13 12.78 -24.11 -8.31
C GLN A 13 12.40 -23.74 -9.75
N LEU A 14 11.17 -24.04 -10.15
CA LEU A 14 10.65 -23.68 -11.46
C LEU A 14 10.62 -22.17 -11.65
N TYR A 15 10.17 -21.45 -10.65
CA TYR A 15 10.14 -19.98 -10.62
C TYR A 15 11.55 -19.38 -10.81
N THR A 16 12.54 -19.86 -10.05
CA THR A 16 13.94 -19.42 -10.19
C THR A 16 14.48 -19.69 -11.60
N THR A 17 14.24 -20.90 -12.12
CA THR A 17 14.68 -21.26 -13.48
C THR A 17 14.09 -20.36 -14.56
N TYR A 18 12.80 -20.01 -14.45
CA TYR A 18 12.17 -19.07 -15.38
C TYR A 18 12.67 -17.64 -15.22
N GLN A 19 12.92 -17.18 -13.99
CA GLN A 19 13.54 -15.87 -13.77
C GLN A 19 14.91 -15.76 -14.40
N ASP A 20 15.78 -16.76 -14.20
CA ASP A 20 17.12 -16.79 -14.77
C ASP A 20 17.08 -16.83 -16.30
N SER A 21 16.19 -17.65 -16.86
CA SER A 21 15.98 -17.72 -18.31
C SER A 21 15.48 -16.42 -18.90
N LEU A 22 14.62 -15.70 -18.19
CA LEU A 22 14.13 -14.39 -18.61
C LEU A 22 15.24 -13.35 -18.54
N TYR A 23 16.01 -13.32 -17.44
CA TYR A 23 17.10 -12.39 -17.24
C TYR A 23 18.19 -12.48 -18.32
N THR A 24 18.53 -13.69 -18.74
CA THR A 24 19.54 -13.91 -19.82
C THR A 24 19.08 -13.44 -21.21
N ARG A 25 17.77 -13.28 -21.41
CA ARG A 25 17.18 -12.88 -22.71
C ARG A 25 16.82 -11.39 -22.79
N LEU A 26 16.71 -10.71 -21.66
CA LEU A 26 16.39 -9.29 -21.61
C LEU A 26 17.65 -8.44 -21.86
N ASN A 27 17.47 -7.31 -22.52
CA ASN A 27 18.51 -6.28 -22.55
C ASN A 27 18.69 -5.72 -21.12
N PRO A 28 19.92 -5.76 -20.55
CA PRO A 28 20.18 -5.39 -19.16
C PRO A 28 19.73 -3.99 -18.73
N ASN A 29 19.56 -3.07 -19.68
CA ASN A 29 19.20 -1.68 -19.42
C ASN A 29 17.69 -1.40 -19.58
N THR A 30 16.89 -2.42 -19.87
CA THR A 30 15.43 -2.25 -19.94
C THR A 30 14.81 -2.21 -18.55
N GLU A 31 13.63 -1.59 -18.44
CA GLU A 31 12.87 -1.52 -17.17
C GLU A 31 12.57 -2.93 -16.64
N GLU A 32 12.22 -3.85 -17.52
CA GLU A 32 11.92 -5.24 -17.18
C GLU A 32 13.13 -5.96 -16.56
N ALA A 33 14.33 -5.77 -17.16
CA ALA A 33 15.56 -6.36 -16.64
C ALA A 33 15.96 -5.73 -15.29
N LEU A 34 15.88 -4.41 -15.18
CA LEU A 34 16.18 -3.71 -13.93
C LEU A 34 15.19 -4.10 -12.83
N ARG A 35 13.91 -4.21 -13.14
CA ARG A 35 12.88 -4.66 -12.20
C ARG A 35 13.12 -6.08 -11.72
N LEU A 36 13.47 -6.99 -12.62
CA LEU A 36 13.80 -8.37 -12.27
C LEU A 36 15.01 -8.41 -11.35
N LYS A 37 16.06 -7.64 -11.66
CA LYS A 37 17.30 -7.54 -10.86
C LYS A 37 17.03 -6.94 -9.47
N GLU A 38 16.25 -5.88 -9.39
CA GLU A 38 15.80 -5.33 -8.11
C GLU A 38 15.08 -6.39 -7.28
N LYS A 39 14.16 -7.14 -7.92
CA LYS A 39 13.43 -8.20 -7.24
C LYS A 39 14.36 -9.31 -6.72
N GLN A 40 15.36 -9.74 -7.48
CA GLN A 40 16.34 -10.73 -7.04
C GLN A 40 17.12 -10.25 -5.81
N TYR A 41 17.58 -8.99 -5.80
CA TYR A 41 18.24 -8.42 -4.64
C TYR A 41 17.31 -8.28 -3.43
N ARG A 42 16.07 -7.93 -3.65
CA ARG A 42 15.03 -7.87 -2.61
C ARG A 42 14.77 -9.26 -2.01
N ASP A 43 14.58 -10.26 -2.83
CA ASP A 43 14.29 -11.64 -2.40
C ASP A 43 15.50 -12.26 -1.65
N SER A 44 16.72 -11.84 -1.98
CA SER A 44 17.95 -12.21 -1.25
C SER A 44 18.28 -11.30 -0.04
N HIS A 45 17.36 -10.38 0.34
CA HIS A 45 17.53 -9.42 1.44
C HIS A 45 18.72 -8.46 1.27
N ASN A 46 19.24 -8.29 0.05
CA ASN A 46 20.26 -7.30 -0.25
C ASN A 46 19.62 -5.93 -0.55
N ILE A 47 19.12 -5.28 0.51
CA ILE A 47 18.33 -4.04 0.38
C ILE A 47 19.16 -2.90 -0.22
N VAL A 48 20.45 -2.83 0.06
CA VAL A 48 21.35 -1.78 -0.48
C VAL A 48 21.39 -1.87 -2.00
N ARG A 49 21.66 -3.06 -2.55
CA ARG A 49 21.69 -3.27 -4.00
C ARG A 49 20.32 -3.11 -4.65
N ALA A 50 19.25 -3.55 -3.98
CA ALA A 50 17.90 -3.31 -4.45
C ALA A 50 17.58 -1.81 -4.57
N LEU A 51 17.98 -0.99 -3.60
CA LEU A 51 17.81 0.46 -3.62
C LEU A 51 18.64 1.15 -4.72
N GLU A 52 19.86 0.68 -5.00
CA GLU A 52 20.68 1.16 -6.11
C GLU A 52 19.96 0.95 -7.46
N ILE A 53 19.47 -0.26 -7.72
CA ILE A 53 18.73 -0.58 -8.93
C ILE A 53 17.41 0.22 -9.02
N ASN A 54 16.68 0.29 -7.91
CA ASN A 54 15.46 1.10 -7.85
C ASN A 54 15.73 2.58 -8.16
N THR A 55 16.89 3.10 -7.73
CA THR A 55 17.29 4.49 -8.05
C THR A 55 17.51 4.70 -9.55
N GLN A 56 18.12 3.72 -10.23
CA GLN A 56 18.25 3.74 -11.69
C GLN A 56 16.87 3.75 -12.38
N ARG A 57 15.98 2.83 -11.95
CA ARG A 57 14.61 2.75 -12.45
C ARG A 57 13.84 4.07 -12.25
N LEU A 58 13.98 4.66 -11.06
CA LEU A 58 13.29 5.92 -10.73
C LEU A 58 13.76 7.09 -11.60
N GLY A 59 15.02 7.07 -12.06
CA GLY A 59 15.55 8.06 -12.99
C GLY A 59 15.02 7.91 -14.42
N ASN A 60 14.45 6.77 -14.78
CA ASN A 60 13.99 6.43 -16.12
C ASN A 60 12.47 6.58 -16.32
N VAL A 61 11.73 6.98 -15.29
CA VAL A 61 10.26 7.05 -15.34
C VAL A 61 9.76 8.45 -15.02
N ASP A 62 8.70 8.86 -15.71
CA ASP A 62 8.11 10.19 -15.55
C ASP A 62 7.22 10.25 -14.31
N LYS A 63 7.35 11.34 -13.55
CA LYS A 63 6.50 11.59 -12.37
C LYS A 63 5.03 11.63 -12.77
N GLY A 64 4.18 11.00 -11.99
CA GLY A 64 2.75 10.93 -12.26
C GLY A 64 2.36 9.82 -13.23
N SER A 65 3.31 9.07 -13.78
CA SER A 65 3.03 7.89 -14.60
C SER A 65 2.70 6.66 -13.74
N ARG A 66 2.12 5.66 -14.38
CA ARG A 66 1.88 4.34 -13.77
C ARG A 66 3.21 3.66 -13.37
N GLU A 67 4.21 3.79 -14.21
CA GLU A 67 5.55 3.24 -13.98
C GLU A 67 6.19 3.89 -12.76
N PHE A 68 6.09 5.20 -12.62
CA PHE A 68 6.58 5.92 -11.44
C PHE A 68 5.83 5.48 -10.16
N ALA A 69 4.52 5.28 -10.24
CA ALA A 69 3.73 4.76 -9.12
C ALA A 69 4.25 3.38 -8.68
N LEU A 70 4.53 2.48 -9.63
CA LEU A 70 5.04 1.15 -9.35
C LEU A 70 6.45 1.20 -8.74
N VAL A 71 7.38 1.95 -9.33
CA VAL A 71 8.77 2.05 -8.85
C VAL A 71 8.82 2.65 -7.44
N THR A 72 8.01 3.69 -7.18
CA THR A 72 7.92 4.30 -5.84
C THR A 72 7.25 3.40 -4.83
N PHE A 73 6.26 2.59 -5.23
CA PHE A 73 5.68 1.55 -4.37
C PHE A 73 6.73 0.50 -3.98
N GLU A 74 7.44 -0.06 -4.95
CA GLU A 74 8.49 -1.05 -4.70
C GLU A 74 9.60 -0.47 -3.81
N ARG A 75 9.98 0.81 -4.01
CA ARG A 75 10.91 1.52 -3.14
C ARG A 75 10.41 1.65 -1.69
N SER A 76 9.12 1.85 -1.50
CA SER A 76 8.53 1.93 -0.17
C SER A 76 8.69 0.62 0.60
N LEU A 77 8.56 -0.52 -0.07
CA LEU A 77 8.78 -1.84 0.53
C LEU A 77 10.24 -2.05 0.94
N LEU A 78 11.21 -1.55 0.16
CA LEU A 78 12.62 -1.61 0.50
C LEU A 78 12.92 -0.81 1.77
N TYR A 79 12.33 0.38 1.92
CA TYR A 79 12.48 1.18 3.14
C TYR A 79 11.76 0.58 4.35
N GLU A 80 10.62 -0.08 4.15
CA GLU A 80 9.95 -0.84 5.20
C GLU A 80 10.86 -1.92 5.77
N TRP A 81 11.47 -2.73 4.91
CA TRP A 81 12.38 -3.80 5.32
C TRP A 81 13.68 -3.28 5.96
N ASN A 82 14.10 -2.08 5.60
CA ASN A 82 15.25 -1.40 6.22
C ASN A 82 14.88 -0.68 7.53
N GLY A 83 13.61 -0.69 7.95
CA GLY A 83 13.14 0.01 9.15
C GLY A 83 13.06 1.54 9.02
N GLU A 84 13.16 2.08 7.80
CA GLU A 84 13.13 3.51 7.52
C GLU A 84 11.71 4.00 7.24
N PHE A 85 10.83 3.92 8.24
CA PHE A 85 9.39 4.15 8.10
C PHE A 85 8.99 5.54 7.57
N ALA A 86 9.78 6.57 7.88
CA ALA A 86 9.54 7.91 7.33
C ALA A 86 9.73 7.95 5.80
N LYS A 87 10.75 7.25 5.29
CA LYS A 87 10.98 7.12 3.86
C LYS A 87 9.95 6.20 3.21
N GLN A 88 9.58 5.08 3.85
CA GLN A 88 8.49 4.23 3.42
C GLN A 88 7.24 5.07 3.17
N LYS A 89 6.78 5.82 4.17
CA LYS A 89 5.59 6.67 4.06
C LYS A 89 5.70 7.69 2.93
N LYS A 90 6.86 8.34 2.79
CA LYS A 90 7.12 9.29 1.69
C LYS A 90 6.88 8.65 0.33
N TYR A 91 7.45 7.47 0.08
CA TYR A 91 7.36 6.81 -1.21
C TYR A 91 5.98 6.18 -1.45
N LEU A 92 5.27 5.75 -0.42
CA LEU A 92 3.85 5.39 -0.53
C LEU A 92 2.97 6.57 -0.95
N ILE A 93 3.25 7.77 -0.43
CA ILE A 93 2.51 8.99 -0.83
C ILE A 93 2.77 9.31 -2.31
N LEU A 94 4.04 9.25 -2.75
CA LEU A 94 4.38 9.50 -4.16
C LEU A 94 3.71 8.48 -5.09
N SER A 95 3.71 7.21 -4.71
CA SER A 95 3.01 6.15 -5.43
C SER A 95 1.52 6.41 -5.53
N ALA A 96 0.85 6.68 -4.41
CA ALA A 96 -0.58 6.92 -4.37
C ALA A 96 -1.00 8.15 -5.20
N ILE A 97 -0.22 9.23 -5.18
CA ILE A 97 -0.46 10.42 -6.01
C ILE A 97 -0.35 10.07 -7.50
N SER A 98 0.69 9.31 -7.88
CA SER A 98 0.91 8.94 -9.27
C SER A 98 -0.14 7.97 -9.79
N ASP A 99 -0.61 7.02 -8.96
CA ASP A 99 -1.73 6.15 -9.30
C ASP A 99 -3.00 6.96 -9.61
N ILE A 100 -3.29 7.98 -8.79
CA ILE A 100 -4.44 8.88 -9.03
C ILE A 100 -4.25 9.67 -10.32
N GLN A 101 -3.07 10.24 -10.57
CA GLN A 101 -2.76 11.01 -11.77
C GLN A 101 -2.83 10.14 -13.03
N ALA A 102 -2.35 8.93 -12.97
CA ALA A 102 -2.42 7.95 -14.06
C ALA A 102 -3.76 7.22 -14.17
N SER A 103 -4.76 7.59 -13.35
CA SER A 103 -6.07 6.91 -13.29
C SER A 103 -6.00 5.41 -13.00
N VAL A 104 -4.95 4.98 -12.32
CA VAL A 104 -4.77 3.58 -11.89
C VAL A 104 -5.54 3.33 -10.60
N LYS A 105 -6.45 2.35 -10.62
CA LYS A 105 -7.30 2.02 -9.47
C LYS A 105 -6.84 0.78 -8.69
N ASP A 106 -5.90 0.00 -9.20
CA ASP A 106 -5.26 -1.10 -8.46
C ASP A 106 -4.11 -0.58 -7.58
N ASN A 107 -4.46 0.17 -6.56
CA ASN A 107 -3.58 1.01 -5.75
C ASN A 107 -3.38 0.36 -4.36
N ALA A 108 -2.21 -0.25 -4.15
CA ALA A 108 -1.83 -0.81 -2.84
C ALA A 108 -1.46 0.27 -1.83
N SER A 109 -0.85 1.36 -2.32
CA SER A 109 -0.25 2.41 -1.50
C SER A 109 -1.26 3.09 -0.60
N MET A 110 -2.48 3.35 -1.10
CA MET A 110 -3.53 4.01 -0.33
C MET A 110 -4.01 3.18 0.86
N GLY A 111 -4.13 1.86 0.68
CA GLY A 111 -4.50 0.94 1.77
C GLY A 111 -3.43 0.88 2.87
N ILE A 112 -2.15 0.80 2.49
CA ILE A 112 -1.03 0.80 3.44
C ILE A 112 -0.94 2.15 4.17
N LEU A 113 -1.10 3.26 3.46
CA LEU A 113 -1.14 4.60 4.06
C LEU A 113 -2.28 4.74 5.07
N ALA A 114 -3.45 4.13 4.81
CA ALA A 114 -4.54 4.12 5.76
C ALA A 114 -4.13 3.49 7.10
N MET A 115 -3.42 2.35 7.07
CA MET A 115 -2.94 1.68 8.27
C MET A 115 -1.85 2.49 9.00
N ILE A 116 -0.92 3.10 8.27
CA ILE A 116 0.10 3.98 8.86
C ILE A 116 -0.57 5.16 9.57
N LEU A 117 -1.51 5.83 8.90
CA LEU A 117 -2.25 6.95 9.49
C LEU A 117 -3.10 6.54 10.70
N PHE A 118 -3.65 5.33 10.67
CA PHE A 118 -4.38 4.77 11.80
C PHE A 118 -3.45 4.56 13.00
N ALA A 119 -2.28 3.97 12.80
CA ALA A 119 -1.27 3.80 13.84
C ALA A 119 -0.76 5.13 14.41
N GLU A 120 -0.71 6.19 13.60
CA GLU A 120 -0.38 7.55 14.02
C GLU A 120 -1.54 8.29 14.72
N GLY A 121 -2.69 7.64 14.90
CA GLY A 121 -3.88 8.25 15.53
C GLY A 121 -4.70 9.17 14.61
N ASN A 122 -4.33 9.30 13.34
CA ASN A 122 -5.08 10.11 12.38
C ASN A 122 -6.26 9.32 11.77
N VAL A 123 -7.22 9.01 12.63
CA VAL A 123 -8.36 8.14 12.33
C VAL A 123 -9.21 8.66 11.17
N ASP A 124 -9.41 9.97 11.05
CA ASP A 124 -10.24 10.56 9.98
C ASP A 124 -9.62 10.35 8.61
N ARG A 125 -8.32 10.59 8.48
CA ARG A 125 -7.61 10.36 7.22
C ARG A 125 -7.50 8.87 6.91
N ALA A 126 -7.22 8.04 7.92
CA ALA A 126 -7.19 6.59 7.77
C ALA A 126 -8.52 6.05 7.23
N HIS A 127 -9.65 6.52 7.80
CA HIS A 127 -10.99 6.12 7.34
C HIS A 127 -11.27 6.57 5.90
N ARG A 128 -10.89 7.79 5.52
CA ARG A 128 -11.03 8.23 4.12
C ARG A 128 -10.21 7.40 3.15
N TYR A 129 -8.95 7.08 3.51
CA TYR A 129 -8.02 6.36 2.63
C TYR A 129 -8.41 4.89 2.47
N ILE A 130 -8.85 4.22 3.55
CA ILE A 130 -9.30 2.83 3.44
C ILE A 130 -10.58 2.70 2.61
N ASN A 131 -11.52 3.65 2.76
CA ASN A 131 -12.72 3.70 1.93
C ASN A 131 -12.41 3.96 0.44
N PHE A 132 -11.44 4.82 0.15
CA PHE A 132 -10.98 5.05 -1.21
C PHE A 132 -10.41 3.75 -1.80
N SER A 133 -9.49 3.09 -1.08
CA SER A 133 -8.91 1.81 -1.48
C SER A 133 -9.97 0.72 -1.70
N TYR A 134 -11.01 0.67 -0.86
CA TYR A 134 -12.13 -0.26 -1.02
C TYR A 134 -12.91 -0.02 -2.31
N LYS A 135 -13.23 1.24 -2.63
CA LYS A 135 -13.94 1.60 -3.86
C LYS A 135 -13.15 1.19 -5.11
N ASP A 136 -11.85 1.42 -5.10
CA ASP A 136 -10.96 1.04 -6.20
C ASP A 136 -10.85 -0.48 -6.34
N ALA A 137 -10.64 -1.20 -5.23
CA ALA A 137 -10.61 -2.66 -5.22
C ALA A 137 -11.92 -3.27 -5.73
N LYS A 138 -13.06 -2.67 -5.37
CA LYS A 138 -14.39 -3.09 -5.86
C LYS A 138 -14.54 -2.87 -7.36
N PHE A 139 -14.06 -1.75 -7.88
CA PHE A 139 -14.12 -1.45 -9.31
C PHE A 139 -13.36 -2.49 -10.15
N TYR A 140 -12.19 -2.92 -9.71
CA TYR A 140 -11.37 -3.92 -10.40
C TYR A 140 -11.63 -5.36 -9.98
N SER A 141 -12.52 -5.61 -9.02
CA SER A 141 -12.75 -6.94 -8.42
C SER A 141 -11.46 -7.61 -7.93
N SER A 142 -10.54 -6.81 -7.37
CA SER A 142 -9.20 -7.26 -6.95
C SER A 142 -9.27 -8.09 -5.66
N GLN A 143 -9.23 -9.42 -5.79
CA GLN A 143 -9.30 -10.36 -4.65
C GLN A 143 -8.19 -10.12 -3.63
N ILE A 144 -6.96 -9.86 -4.09
CA ILE A 144 -5.81 -9.63 -3.20
C ILE A 144 -6.03 -8.38 -2.35
N ARG A 145 -6.55 -7.30 -2.94
CA ARG A 145 -6.85 -6.06 -2.22
C ARG A 145 -7.97 -6.25 -1.20
N PHE A 146 -9.00 -7.03 -1.55
CA PHE A 146 -10.08 -7.33 -0.61
C PHE A 146 -9.61 -8.03 0.64
N VAL A 147 -8.68 -8.98 0.54
CA VAL A 147 -8.11 -9.65 1.73
C VAL A 147 -7.44 -8.65 2.67
N TYR A 148 -6.63 -7.75 2.12
CA TYR A 148 -5.97 -6.70 2.92
C TYR A 148 -7.00 -5.75 3.57
N ILE A 149 -7.98 -5.29 2.79
CA ILE A 149 -9.01 -4.36 3.24
C ILE A 149 -9.93 -5.01 4.27
N ALA A 150 -10.29 -6.28 4.09
CA ALA A 150 -11.15 -7.02 5.03
C ALA A 150 -10.54 -7.07 6.45
N ASN A 151 -9.22 -7.14 6.55
CA ASN A 151 -8.52 -7.12 7.83
C ASN A 151 -8.36 -5.72 8.44
N SER A 152 -8.24 -4.70 7.61
CA SER A 152 -7.88 -3.33 8.03
C SER A 152 -9.11 -2.44 8.26
N MET A 153 -10.08 -2.51 7.37
CA MET A 153 -11.24 -1.62 7.34
C MET A 153 -12.11 -1.68 8.61
N PRO A 154 -12.43 -2.85 9.18
CA PRO A 154 -13.25 -2.92 10.38
C PRO A 154 -12.61 -2.22 11.58
N LEU A 155 -11.29 -2.33 11.73
CA LEU A 155 -10.54 -1.67 12.81
C LEU A 155 -10.62 -0.15 12.70
N ILE A 156 -10.34 0.36 11.51
CA ILE A 156 -10.35 1.81 11.22
C ILE A 156 -11.78 2.36 11.36
N THR A 157 -12.79 1.66 10.81
CA THR A 157 -14.19 2.10 10.86
C THR A 157 -14.70 2.16 12.30
N LYS A 158 -14.44 1.12 13.10
CA LYS A 158 -14.82 1.10 14.52
C LYS A 158 -14.22 2.27 15.30
N ALA A 159 -12.93 2.56 15.09
CA ALA A 159 -12.27 3.68 15.75
C ALA A 159 -12.84 5.03 15.30
N TYR A 160 -13.18 5.18 14.02
CA TYR A 160 -13.81 6.36 13.46
C TYR A 160 -15.20 6.58 14.06
N GLU A 161 -16.03 5.55 14.14
CA GLU A 161 -17.36 5.60 14.75
C GLU A 161 -17.30 5.97 16.24
N GLN A 162 -16.37 5.36 16.99
CA GLN A 162 -16.16 5.69 18.40
C GLN A 162 -15.72 7.15 18.61
N LYS A 163 -14.84 7.65 17.76
CA LYS A 163 -14.42 9.04 17.77
C LYS A 163 -15.60 9.97 17.52
N ASN A 164 -16.40 9.70 16.49
CA ASN A 164 -17.58 10.50 16.16
C ASN A 164 -18.64 10.46 17.26
N ALA A 165 -18.90 9.31 17.87
CA ALA A 165 -19.81 9.19 19.00
C ALA A 165 -19.36 10.06 20.20
N LYS A 166 -18.06 10.02 20.53
CA LYS A 166 -17.50 10.90 21.57
C LYS A 166 -17.63 12.38 21.25
N GLN A 167 -17.39 12.77 20.01
CA GLN A 167 -17.54 14.17 19.58
C GLN A 167 -18.99 14.62 19.66
N LYS A 168 -19.93 13.78 19.18
CA LYS A 168 -21.37 14.05 19.26
C LYS A 168 -21.84 14.20 20.71
N SER A 169 -21.43 13.32 21.62
CA SER A 169 -21.76 13.40 23.05
C SER A 169 -21.21 14.68 23.68
N LYS A 170 -19.96 15.04 23.40
CA LYS A 170 -19.40 16.31 23.90
C LYS A 170 -20.19 17.53 23.42
N LEU A 171 -20.57 17.55 22.14
CA LEU A 171 -21.36 18.65 21.59
C LEU A 171 -22.75 18.71 22.23
N GLN A 172 -23.43 17.60 22.42
CA GLN A 172 -24.72 17.52 23.10
C GLN A 172 -24.63 18.04 24.54
N ASN A 173 -23.61 17.61 25.29
CA ASN A 173 -23.39 18.10 26.67
C ASN A 173 -23.10 19.60 26.71
N SER A 174 -22.33 20.12 25.76
CA SER A 174 -22.05 21.55 25.65
C SER A 174 -23.32 22.35 25.33
N LEU A 175 -24.16 21.85 24.42
CA LEU A 175 -25.45 22.49 24.10
C LEU A 175 -26.41 22.48 25.29
N LEU A 176 -26.50 21.36 26.01
CA LEU A 176 -27.28 21.27 27.25
C LEU A 176 -26.80 22.27 28.27
N PHE A 177 -25.51 22.41 28.50
CA PHE A 177 -24.94 23.36 29.43
C PHE A 177 -25.29 24.82 29.05
N ILE A 178 -25.14 25.15 27.76
CA ILE A 178 -25.49 26.49 27.24
C ILE A 178 -26.99 26.76 27.42
N SER A 179 -27.86 25.78 27.16
CA SER A 179 -29.32 25.92 27.30
C SER A 179 -29.73 26.16 28.75
N ILE A 180 -29.10 25.45 29.71
CA ILE A 180 -29.35 25.68 31.15
C ILE A 180 -28.92 27.08 31.56
N LEU A 181 -27.74 27.53 31.13
CA LEU A 181 -27.22 28.85 31.41
C LEU A 181 -28.14 29.95 30.86
N ALA A 182 -28.62 29.81 29.63
CA ALA A 182 -29.54 30.72 29.01
C ALA A 182 -30.90 30.81 29.78
N SER A 183 -31.39 29.65 30.26
CA SER A 183 -32.64 29.59 31.05
C SER A 183 -32.52 30.24 32.43
N LEU A 184 -31.32 30.32 32.99
CA LEU A 184 -31.07 30.96 34.28
C LEU A 184 -30.92 32.50 34.17
N LEU A 185 -30.70 33.01 32.95
CA LEU A 185 -30.51 34.43 32.67
C LEU A 185 -31.81 35.13 32.22
N LEU A 186 -32.87 34.37 32.00
CA LEU A 186 -34.22 34.83 31.68
C LEU A 186 -35.09 34.85 32.95
#